data_6d7eefa19bfc4a8d1a6b43e375173752
#
_entry.id   6d7eefa19bfc4a8d1a6b43e375173752
#
_cell.length_a   1.000
_cell.length_b   1.000
_cell.length_c   1.000
_cell.angle_alpha   90.00
_cell.angle_beta   90.00
_cell.angle_gamma   90.00
#
_symmetry.space_group_name_H-M   'P 1'
#
loop_
_entity.id
_entity.type
_entity.pdbx_description
1 polymer ?
#
loop_
_entity_poly.entity_id
_entity_poly.type
_entity_poly.pdbx_seq_one_letter_code
_entity_poly.pdbx_strand_id
1 'polypeptide(L)'
;VAKELTDFSLIDKSLTIDGTIHCKGKLIVNGTLKGKIIGENIVIAEKGAVYADVTANTISIAGKFEGSIHDTQEVIILSTGICSGSIQCDSLLLDPGGIVRADVDCLKKDNNKQ
;
A
#
# COMPACT_ATOMS: atom_id res chain seq x y z
N VAL A 1 16.80 -6.54 7.50
CA VAL A 1 16.94 -7.72 6.68
C VAL A 1 16.21 -7.54 5.37
N ALA A 2 16.89 -7.80 4.27
CA ALA A 2 16.28 -7.71 2.95
C ALA A 2 15.78 -9.10 2.54
N LYS A 3 14.58 -9.13 1.97
CA LYS A 3 13.99 -10.37 1.53
C LYS A 3 13.46 -10.17 0.12
N GLU A 4 13.79 -11.11 -0.75
CA GLU A 4 13.34 -11.06 -2.13
C GLU A 4 12.22 -12.08 -2.33
N LEU A 5 11.07 -11.60 -2.81
CA LEU A 5 9.89 -12.43 -3.04
C LEU A 5 9.54 -12.34 -4.51
N THR A 6 9.19 -13.47 -5.10
CA THR A 6 8.90 -13.57 -6.52
C THR A 6 7.51 -14.12 -6.74
N ASP A 7 6.80 -13.62 -7.74
CA ASP A 7 5.48 -14.04 -8.18
C ASP A 7 4.41 -13.62 -7.17
N PHE A 8 3.96 -14.53 -6.34
CA PHE A 8 2.87 -14.27 -5.42
C PHE A 8 3.33 -14.51 -4.00
N SER A 9 3.09 -13.56 -3.13
CA SER A 9 3.52 -13.66 -1.73
C SER A 9 2.41 -13.24 -0.80
N LEU A 10 2.33 -13.90 0.33
CA LEU A 10 1.30 -13.63 1.32
C LEU A 10 1.93 -13.47 2.70
N ILE A 11 1.59 -12.39 3.37
CA ILE A 11 2.01 -12.16 4.75
C ILE A 11 0.80 -12.40 5.63
N ASP A 12 0.88 -13.47 6.42
CA ASP A 12 -0.22 -13.91 7.29
C ASP A 12 -0.43 -12.96 8.45
N LYS A 13 -1.63 -12.97 9.00
CA LYS A 13 -2.01 -12.05 10.06
C LYS A 13 -1.19 -12.22 11.34
N SER A 14 -0.61 -13.38 11.55
CA SER A 14 0.22 -13.61 12.73
C SER A 14 1.68 -13.26 12.51
N LEU A 15 2.01 -12.75 11.34
CA LEU A 15 3.39 -12.49 10.97
C LEU A 15 3.67 -10.99 11.00
N THR A 16 4.80 -10.63 11.62
CA THR A 16 5.28 -9.26 11.61
C THR A 16 6.64 -9.25 10.92
N ILE A 17 6.77 -8.41 9.92
CA ILE A 17 8.01 -8.31 9.17
C ILE A 17 8.58 -6.91 9.35
N ASP A 18 9.87 -6.84 9.63
CA ASP A 18 10.57 -5.59 9.81
C ASP A 18 11.81 -5.62 8.93
N GLY A 19 11.95 -4.62 8.09
CA GLY A 19 13.10 -4.54 7.19
C GLY A 19 12.69 -4.11 5.80
N THR A 20 13.51 -4.48 4.82
CA THR A 20 13.27 -4.12 3.43
C THR A 20 12.78 -5.34 2.65
N ILE A 21 11.71 -5.15 1.90
CA ILE A 21 11.13 -6.22 1.10
C ILE A 21 11.15 -5.82 -0.36
N HIS A 22 11.70 -6.70 -1.19
CA HIS A 22 11.63 -6.59 -2.64
C HIS A 22 10.70 -7.67 -3.16
N CYS A 23 9.67 -7.27 -3.85
CA CYS A 23 8.68 -8.21 -4.34
C CYS A 23 8.48 -8.02 -5.84
N LYS A 24 8.58 -9.10 -6.58
CA LYS A 24 8.21 -9.10 -7.99
C LYS A 24 6.89 -9.83 -8.11
N GLY A 25 5.90 -9.20 -8.75
CA GLY A 25 4.59 -9.79 -8.86
C GLY A 25 3.67 -9.23 -7.81
N LYS A 26 2.93 -10.10 -7.14
CA LYS A 26 1.87 -9.66 -6.23
C LYS A 26 2.20 -9.97 -4.79
N LEU A 27 2.01 -9.00 -3.93
CA LEU A 27 2.19 -9.17 -2.49
C LEU A 27 0.87 -8.85 -1.79
N ILE A 28 0.41 -9.79 -0.98
CA ILE A 28 -0.79 -9.59 -0.18
C ILE A 28 -0.39 -9.55 1.28
N VAL A 29 -0.78 -8.48 1.97
CA VAL A 29 -0.41 -8.27 3.36
C VAL A 29 -1.64 -8.43 4.24
N ASN A 30 -1.63 -9.46 5.07
CA ASN A 30 -2.65 -9.69 6.09
C ASN A 30 -2.10 -9.45 7.49
N GLY A 31 -0.80 -9.35 7.61
CA GLY A 31 -0.14 -9.15 8.89
C GLY A 31 0.36 -7.74 9.07
N THR A 32 1.44 -7.59 9.81
CA THR A 32 2.06 -6.31 10.07
C THR A 32 3.38 -6.21 9.35
N LEU A 33 3.60 -5.10 8.69
CA LEU A 33 4.82 -4.89 7.93
C LEU A 33 5.39 -3.52 8.24
N LYS A 34 6.66 -3.50 8.60
CA LYS A 34 7.36 -2.27 8.91
C LYS A 34 8.65 -2.19 8.10
N GLY A 35 9.02 -0.99 7.70
CA GLY A 35 10.29 -0.79 6.99
C GLY A 35 10.08 -0.22 5.61
N LYS A 36 10.48 -0.96 4.59
CA LYS A 36 10.42 -0.48 3.23
C LYS A 36 9.98 -1.59 2.29
N ILE A 37 9.11 -1.25 1.36
CA ILE A 37 8.60 -2.22 0.40
C ILE A 37 8.82 -1.69 -1.01
N ILE A 38 9.41 -2.53 -1.85
CA ILE A 38 9.55 -2.24 -3.26
C ILE A 38 8.94 -3.40 -4.03
N GLY A 39 7.94 -3.11 -4.84
CA GLY A 39 7.25 -4.18 -5.55
C GLY A 39 6.47 -3.68 -6.75
N GLU A 40 5.67 -4.55 -7.33
CA GLU A 40 4.85 -4.21 -8.48
C GLU A 40 3.39 -4.04 -8.11
N ASN A 41 2.80 -5.08 -7.52
CA ASN A 41 1.41 -5.05 -7.09
C ASN A 41 1.34 -5.38 -5.62
N ILE A 42 0.83 -4.45 -4.83
CA ILE A 42 0.75 -4.64 -3.39
C ILE A 42 -0.70 -4.49 -2.97
N VAL A 43 -1.20 -5.48 -2.24
CA VAL A 43 -2.55 -5.48 -1.72
C VAL A 43 -2.48 -5.58 -0.20
N ILE A 44 -3.06 -4.61 0.47
CA ILE A 44 -3.15 -4.63 1.93
C ILE A 44 -4.57 -5.04 2.27
N ALA A 45 -4.71 -6.23 2.86
CA ALA A 45 -6.01 -6.78 3.20
C ALA A 45 -6.59 -6.08 4.41
N GLU A 46 -7.85 -6.34 4.70
CA GLU A 46 -8.57 -5.64 5.77
C GLU A 46 -7.89 -5.76 7.13
N LYS A 47 -7.25 -6.88 7.36
CA LYS A 47 -6.58 -7.11 8.65
C LYS A 47 -5.11 -6.76 8.61
N GLY A 48 -4.63 -6.31 7.46
CA GLY A 48 -3.24 -5.94 7.33
C GLY A 48 -2.96 -4.55 7.85
N ALA A 49 -1.74 -4.34 8.31
CA ALA A 49 -1.26 -3.03 8.72
C ALA A 49 0.14 -2.85 8.17
N VAL A 50 0.37 -1.73 7.53
CA VAL A 50 1.67 -1.44 6.95
C VAL A 50 2.15 -0.10 7.47
N TYR A 51 3.34 -0.11 8.06
CA TYR A 51 3.98 1.10 8.56
C TYR A 51 5.32 1.23 7.85
N ALA A 52 5.27 1.67 6.60
CA ALA A 52 6.46 1.58 5.77
C ALA A 52 6.44 2.58 4.64
N ASP A 53 7.62 2.74 4.01
CA ASP A 53 7.72 3.43 2.75
C ASP A 53 7.51 2.41 1.62
N VAL A 54 6.61 2.72 0.71
CA VAL A 54 6.24 1.80 -0.35
C VAL A 54 6.49 2.42 -1.71
N THR A 55 7.13 1.65 -2.57
CA THR A 55 7.29 2.00 -3.98
C THR A 55 6.77 0.83 -4.80
N ALA A 56 5.72 1.07 -5.58
CA ALA A 56 5.11 0.01 -6.37
C ALA A 56 4.36 0.61 -7.54
N ASN A 57 4.00 -0.24 -8.50
CA ASN A 57 3.20 0.23 -9.62
C ASN A 57 1.75 0.42 -9.21
N THR A 58 1.19 -0.57 -8.52
CA THR A 58 -0.19 -0.52 -8.09
C THR A 58 -0.30 -0.92 -6.64
N ILE A 59 -1.03 -0.15 -5.86
CA ILE A 59 -1.25 -0.43 -4.46
C ILE A 59 -2.75 -0.42 -4.19
N SER A 60 -3.26 -1.48 -3.58
CA SER A 60 -4.64 -1.54 -3.13
C SER A 60 -4.66 -1.61 -1.61
N ILE A 61 -5.38 -0.73 -0.98
CA ILE A 61 -5.39 -0.62 0.46
C ILE A 61 -6.80 -0.91 0.96
N ALA A 62 -6.97 -2.05 1.62
CA ALA A 62 -8.22 -2.41 2.27
C ALA A 62 -8.07 -2.42 3.79
N GLY A 63 -6.83 -2.33 4.27
CA GLY A 63 -6.55 -2.29 5.70
C GLY A 63 -5.97 -0.95 6.10
N LYS A 64 -4.96 -0.97 6.94
CA LYS A 64 -4.37 0.23 7.46
C LYS A 64 -2.98 0.46 6.86
N PHE A 65 -2.74 1.67 6.42
CA PHE A 65 -1.43 2.04 5.91
C PHE A 65 -0.98 3.35 6.56
N GLU A 66 0.24 3.37 7.08
CA GLU A 66 0.87 4.59 7.55
C GLU A 66 2.27 4.65 6.98
N GLY A 67 2.66 5.80 6.47
CA GLY A 67 3.99 5.99 5.93
C GLY A 67 3.96 6.78 4.65
N SER A 68 4.84 6.43 3.73
CA SER A 68 4.97 7.17 2.49
C SER A 68 4.85 6.23 1.30
N ILE A 69 4.16 6.71 0.28
CA ILE A 69 4.05 6.00 -0.99
C ILE A 69 4.74 6.86 -2.04
N HIS A 70 5.71 6.29 -2.74
CA HIS A 70 6.49 7.00 -3.73
C HIS A 70 6.46 6.29 -5.07
N ASP A 71 6.51 7.06 -6.15
CA ASP A 71 6.69 6.54 -7.51
C ASP A 71 5.67 5.46 -7.86
N THR A 72 4.43 5.65 -7.43
CA THR A 72 3.38 4.70 -7.67
C THR A 72 2.50 5.21 -8.81
N GLN A 73 2.11 4.31 -9.70
CA GLN A 73 1.25 4.70 -10.81
C GLN A 73 -0.20 4.81 -10.35
N GLU A 74 -0.66 3.81 -9.59
CA GLU A 74 -2.05 3.80 -9.19
C GLU A 74 -2.18 3.39 -7.73
N VAL A 75 -2.97 4.15 -7.00
CA VAL A 75 -3.30 3.82 -5.61
C VAL A 75 -4.81 3.68 -5.52
N ILE A 76 -5.27 2.56 -5.00
CA ILE A 76 -6.68 2.29 -4.82
C ILE A 76 -6.94 2.10 -3.34
N ILE A 77 -7.83 2.92 -2.79
CA ILE A 77 -8.19 2.81 -1.39
C ILE A 77 -9.62 2.31 -1.34
N LEU A 78 -9.78 1.12 -0.79
CA LEU A 78 -11.07 0.47 -0.72
C LEU A 78 -11.89 1.00 0.44
N SER A 79 -13.15 0.63 0.50
CA SER A 79 -14.06 1.19 1.48
C SER A 79 -13.65 0.92 2.93
N THR A 80 -12.86 -0.12 3.15
CA THR A 80 -12.35 -0.45 4.48
C THR A 80 -10.93 0.07 4.70
N GLY A 81 -10.35 0.75 3.72
CA GLY A 81 -8.98 1.20 3.79
C GLY A 81 -8.81 2.51 4.55
N ILE A 82 -7.70 2.61 5.26
CA ILE A 82 -7.30 3.82 5.95
C ILE A 82 -5.85 4.11 5.57
N CYS A 83 -5.62 5.30 5.07
CA CYS A 83 -4.29 5.69 4.64
C CYS A 83 -3.85 6.96 5.34
N SER A 84 -2.65 6.95 5.90
CA SER A 84 -2.08 8.11 6.59
C SER A 84 -0.65 8.33 6.12
N GLY A 85 -0.23 9.58 6.06
CA GLY A 85 1.15 9.91 5.71
C GLY A 85 1.25 10.72 4.45
N SER A 86 2.04 10.26 3.50
CA SER A 86 2.23 10.95 2.23
C SER A 86 2.03 10.00 1.07
N ILE A 87 1.36 10.47 0.03
CA ILE A 87 1.12 9.67 -1.16
C ILE A 87 1.57 10.45 -2.39
N GLN A 88 2.44 9.83 -3.16
CA GLN A 88 2.86 10.37 -4.45
C GLN A 88 2.52 9.35 -5.53
N CYS A 89 1.60 9.67 -6.39
CA CYS A 89 1.15 8.73 -7.40
C CYS A 89 0.67 9.45 -8.65
N ASP A 90 0.45 8.68 -9.72
CA ASP A 90 -0.13 9.23 -10.94
C ASP A 90 -1.64 9.28 -10.85
N SER A 91 -2.26 8.24 -10.32
CA SER A 91 -3.70 8.15 -10.18
C SER A 91 -4.09 7.67 -8.80
N LEU A 92 -5.14 8.24 -8.27
CA LEU A 92 -5.67 7.85 -6.97
C LEU A 92 -7.16 7.57 -7.10
N LEU A 93 -7.56 6.38 -6.68
CA LEU A 93 -8.95 6.00 -6.62
C LEU A 93 -9.34 5.79 -5.18
N LEU A 94 -10.47 6.35 -4.80
CA LEU A 94 -10.95 6.24 -3.43
C LEU A 94 -12.38 5.75 -3.46
N ASP A 95 -12.64 4.59 -2.86
CA ASP A 95 -13.98 4.06 -2.75
C ASP A 95 -14.74 4.79 -1.65
N PRO A 96 -16.05 4.89 -1.77
CA PRO A 96 -16.85 5.46 -0.69
C PRO A 96 -16.64 4.69 0.60
N GLY A 97 -16.36 5.40 1.68
CA GLY A 97 -16.08 4.79 2.97
C GLY A 97 -14.61 4.73 3.31
N GLY A 98 -13.74 4.79 2.30
CA GLY A 98 -12.31 4.82 2.56
C GLY A 98 -11.89 6.13 3.21
N ILE A 99 -10.85 6.09 4.02
CA ILE A 99 -10.36 7.25 4.75
C ILE A 99 -8.93 7.54 4.34
N VAL A 100 -8.69 8.77 3.91
CA VAL A 100 -7.34 9.22 3.59
C VAL A 100 -7.02 10.41 4.47
N ARG A 101 -6.01 10.25 5.29
CA ARG A 101 -5.50 11.33 6.13
C ARG A 101 -4.06 11.60 5.77
N ALA A 102 -3.85 11.93 4.52
CA ALA A 102 -2.50 12.00 3.98
C ALA A 102 -2.37 13.23 3.09
N ASP A 103 -1.13 13.65 2.94
CA ASP A 103 -0.80 14.61 1.90
C ASP A 103 -0.69 13.85 0.59
N VAL A 104 -1.58 14.14 -0.33
CA VAL A 104 -1.64 13.45 -1.60
C VAL A 104 -1.11 14.35 -2.69
N ASP A 105 -0.08 13.87 -3.37
CA ASP A 105 0.46 14.54 -4.53
C ASP A 105 0.19 13.64 -5.73
N CYS A 106 -0.82 13.98 -6.49
CA CYS A 106 -1.31 13.13 -7.55
C CYS A 106 -1.37 13.87 -8.87
N LEU A 107 -0.76 13.30 -9.90
CA LEU A 107 -0.76 13.91 -11.22
C LEU A 107 -2.14 13.86 -11.86
N LYS A 108 -2.90 12.80 -11.62
CA LYS A 108 -4.26 12.64 -12.12
C LYS A 108 -5.18 12.31 -10.98
N LYS A 109 -6.03 13.23 -10.62
CA LYS A 109 -7.08 12.96 -9.66
C LYS A 109 -8.30 12.47 -10.38
N ASP A 110 -8.60 11.26 -10.10
CA ASP A 110 -9.78 10.69 -10.68
C ASP A 110 -10.83 10.65 -9.67
N ASN A 111 -11.69 11.25 -9.50
CA ASN A 111 -12.57 10.98 -8.53
C ASN A 111 -13.50 11.60 -8.11
N ASN A 112 -13.63 11.51 -7.78
CA ASN A 112 -14.26 11.95 -7.34
C ASN A 112 -14.51 12.63 -6.36
N LYS A 113 -14.37 13.15 -6.18
CA LYS A 113 -14.44 13.77 -5.45
C LYS A 113 -14.85 14.03 -4.63
N GLN A 114 -14.79 14.27 -4.36
CA GLN A 114 -15.11 14.55 -3.62
C GLN A 114 -15.49 14.71 -3.15
#